data_8d73291bc1cae9100a43913b61a858d3
#
_entry.id   8d73291bc1cae9100a43913b61a858d3
#
_cell.length_a   1.000
_cell.length_b   1.000
_cell.length_c   1.000
_cell.angle_alpha   90.00
_cell.angle_beta   90.00
_cell.angle_gamma   90.00
#
_symmetry.space_group_name_H-M   'P 1'
#
loop_
_entity.id
_entity.type
_entity.pdbx_description
1 polymer ?
#
loop_
_entity_poly.entity_id
_entity_poly.type
_entity_poly.pdbx_seq_one_letter_code
_entity_poly.pdbx_strand_id
1 'polypeptide(L)'
;MQLRPLGRSGLQVSPLAFGGNVFGWTVDETLSFRLLDAWVDAGFNFVDTADVYSRWAPGHAGGESEMIIGKWLRQSGKRNRVVLATKVGKPMGDGKFGLSPAYIREAVDASLRRLKTDHIDLYQSHDDDAATPMEDTLGTFAELIKAGKVRAIGASNFSAPRLVESLDVAERLGLPRYESLQPLYNLCDRAVFEDALEPLCLERGVGVINFYALAAGFLTGKYRSEADVSKSARGATTIKKYLNRRGLRILAALDEAAKRYDATPGQVAIAWQMARPAITAPIASATSIVQLDELMAATRLQLDADAIGSLDDASVETVRDAT
;
A
#
# COMPACT_ATOMS: atom_id res chain seq x y z
N MET A 1 -20.23 -4.37 2.67
CA MET A 1 -18.80 -4.44 3.06
C MET A 1 -18.63 -3.69 4.37
N GLN A 2 -17.90 -4.26 5.31
CA GLN A 2 -17.61 -3.62 6.60
C GLN A 2 -16.33 -2.80 6.48
N LEU A 3 -16.37 -1.53 6.88
CA LEU A 3 -15.18 -0.68 6.98
C LEU A 3 -14.36 -1.08 8.22
N ARG A 4 -13.06 -0.81 8.15
CA ARG A 4 -12.09 -1.10 9.23
C ARG A 4 -11.49 0.20 9.76
N PRO A 5 -11.28 0.35 11.07
CA PRO A 5 -10.56 1.50 11.62
C PRO A 5 -9.09 1.44 11.22
N LEU A 6 -8.53 2.58 10.77
CA LEU A 6 -7.10 2.69 10.48
C LEU A 6 -6.37 3.22 11.72
N GLY A 7 -5.79 2.29 12.50
CA GLY A 7 -5.16 2.63 13.77
C GLY A 7 -6.12 3.37 14.69
N ARG A 8 -5.66 4.47 15.28
CA ARG A 8 -6.45 5.37 16.14
C ARG A 8 -6.80 6.69 15.44
N SER A 9 -6.61 6.77 14.12
CA SER A 9 -6.79 7.99 13.31
C SER A 9 -8.23 8.51 13.24
N GLY A 10 -9.22 7.68 13.57
CA GLY A 10 -10.64 7.93 13.32
C GLY A 10 -11.07 7.69 11.87
N LEU A 11 -10.16 7.39 10.96
CA LEU A 11 -10.46 7.05 9.58
C LEU A 11 -11.06 5.64 9.49
N GLN A 12 -12.15 5.52 8.73
CA GLN A 12 -12.77 4.23 8.43
C GLN A 12 -12.52 3.89 6.96
N VAL A 13 -11.78 2.81 6.71
CA VAL A 13 -11.32 2.42 5.37
C VAL A 13 -11.90 1.09 4.92
N SER A 14 -12.07 0.92 3.62
CA SER A 14 -12.38 -0.39 3.03
C SER A 14 -11.25 -1.40 3.33
N PRO A 15 -11.58 -2.71 3.45
CA PRO A 15 -10.60 -3.74 3.84
C PRO A 15 -9.55 -4.03 2.76
N LEU A 16 -9.57 -3.27 1.68
CA LEU A 16 -8.61 -3.26 0.59
C LEU A 16 -8.40 -1.81 0.15
N ALA A 17 -7.16 -1.42 -0.17
CA ALA A 17 -6.82 -0.12 -0.73
C ALA A 17 -6.49 -0.24 -2.21
N PHE A 18 -6.94 0.73 -3.03
CA PHE A 18 -6.56 0.82 -4.44
C PHE A 18 -5.22 1.55 -4.58
N GLY A 19 -4.21 0.86 -5.12
CA GLY A 19 -2.89 1.41 -5.35
C GLY A 19 -2.80 2.18 -6.67
N GLY A 20 -2.63 3.49 -6.60
CA GLY A 20 -2.54 4.40 -7.75
C GLY A 20 -1.21 4.38 -8.50
N ASN A 21 -0.26 3.52 -8.13
CA ASN A 21 1.06 3.45 -8.78
C ASN A 21 1.04 3.01 -10.26
N VAL A 22 -0.09 2.59 -10.77
CA VAL A 22 -0.31 2.24 -12.18
C VAL A 22 -0.78 3.42 -13.03
N PHE A 23 -1.33 4.45 -12.40
CA PHE A 23 -1.89 5.62 -13.08
C PHE A 23 -0.80 6.49 -13.71
N GLY A 24 -0.99 6.82 -14.99
CA GLY A 24 -0.01 7.54 -15.79
C GLY A 24 1.22 6.70 -16.19
N TRP A 25 1.20 5.40 -15.92
CA TRP A 25 2.24 4.46 -16.36
C TRP A 25 1.67 3.34 -17.22
N THR A 26 1.07 2.32 -16.61
CA THR A 26 0.45 1.19 -17.34
C THR A 26 -1.05 1.38 -17.56
N VAL A 27 -1.64 2.40 -16.95
CA VAL A 27 -3.04 2.78 -17.06
C VAL A 27 -3.12 4.26 -17.43
N ASP A 28 -3.76 4.56 -18.55
CA ASP A 28 -4.00 5.93 -19.00
C ASP A 28 -5.07 6.66 -18.16
N GLU A 29 -5.25 7.94 -18.42
CA GLU A 29 -6.19 8.78 -17.68
C GLU A 29 -7.64 8.29 -17.81
N THR A 30 -8.06 7.88 -19.00
CA THR A 30 -9.44 7.43 -19.27
C THR A 30 -9.77 6.15 -18.51
N LEU A 31 -8.88 5.17 -18.57
CA LEU A 31 -9.08 3.91 -17.85
C LEU A 31 -8.92 4.12 -16.32
N SER A 32 -8.03 5.02 -15.88
CA SER A 32 -7.89 5.39 -14.47
C SER A 32 -9.20 5.90 -13.89
N PHE A 33 -9.90 6.77 -14.61
CA PHE A 33 -11.19 7.31 -14.18
C PHE A 33 -12.25 6.20 -14.06
N ARG A 34 -12.33 5.31 -15.05
CA ARG A 34 -13.25 4.17 -15.02
C ARG A 34 -12.98 3.23 -13.84
N LEU A 35 -11.71 2.97 -13.55
CA LEU A 35 -11.32 2.13 -12.40
C LEU A 35 -11.67 2.80 -11.07
N LEU A 36 -11.39 4.11 -10.92
CA LEU A 36 -11.74 4.86 -9.71
C LEU A 36 -13.26 4.98 -9.52
N ASP A 37 -14.03 5.19 -10.60
CA ASP A 37 -15.49 5.21 -10.54
C ASP A 37 -16.03 3.84 -10.11
N ALA A 38 -15.61 2.76 -10.74
CA ALA A 38 -16.04 1.41 -10.40
C ALA A 38 -15.70 1.05 -8.93
N TRP A 39 -14.50 1.46 -8.45
CA TRP A 39 -14.06 1.27 -7.08
C TRP A 39 -14.97 1.95 -6.07
N VAL A 40 -15.21 3.25 -6.27
CA VAL A 40 -16.02 4.04 -5.33
C VAL A 40 -17.52 3.71 -5.43
N ASP A 41 -18.02 3.38 -6.62
CA ASP A 41 -19.43 3.02 -6.80
C ASP A 41 -19.74 1.62 -6.26
N ALA A 42 -18.75 0.72 -6.17
CA ALA A 42 -18.86 -0.55 -5.44
C ALA A 42 -18.79 -0.37 -3.90
N GLY A 43 -18.64 0.85 -3.39
CA GLY A 43 -18.61 1.19 -1.96
C GLY A 43 -17.24 1.17 -1.32
N PHE A 44 -16.17 0.94 -2.08
CA PHE A 44 -14.80 1.08 -1.58
C PHE A 44 -14.39 2.54 -1.49
N ASN A 45 -13.57 2.89 -0.50
CA ASN A 45 -13.23 4.29 -0.25
C ASN A 45 -11.74 4.58 -0.12
N PHE A 46 -10.86 3.58 -0.09
CA PHE A 46 -9.46 3.80 0.20
C PHE A 46 -8.60 3.81 -1.07
N VAL A 47 -7.93 4.94 -1.33
CA VAL A 47 -7.05 5.14 -2.49
C VAL A 47 -5.69 5.60 -2.01
N ASP A 48 -4.63 4.85 -2.36
CA ASP A 48 -3.24 5.14 -2.00
C ASP A 48 -2.44 5.57 -3.23
N THR A 49 -1.75 6.69 -3.12
CA THR A 49 -0.81 7.21 -4.13
C THR A 49 0.47 7.72 -3.48
N ALA A 50 1.32 8.43 -4.21
CA ALA A 50 2.50 9.14 -3.71
C ALA A 50 2.91 10.25 -4.68
N ASP A 51 3.64 11.23 -4.16
CA ASP A 51 4.24 12.30 -4.96
C ASP A 51 5.17 11.77 -6.05
N VAL A 52 5.95 10.73 -5.75
CA VAL A 52 6.93 10.12 -6.67
C VAL A 52 6.30 9.23 -7.77
N TYR A 53 5.00 8.89 -7.67
CA TYR A 53 4.35 8.04 -8.67
C TYR A 53 3.99 8.84 -9.93
N SER A 54 4.34 8.49 -11.12
CA SER A 54 5.05 7.33 -11.68
C SER A 54 6.42 7.76 -12.28
N ARG A 55 7.31 8.33 -11.50
CA ARG A 55 8.60 8.88 -11.96
C ARG A 55 9.49 7.86 -12.70
N TRP A 56 9.30 6.58 -12.45
CA TRP A 56 10.04 5.49 -13.12
C TRP A 56 9.65 5.28 -14.59
N ALA A 57 8.55 5.88 -15.04
CA ALA A 57 8.16 5.82 -16.44
C ALA A 57 8.96 6.84 -17.28
N PRO A 58 9.40 6.49 -18.51
CA PRO A 58 10.17 7.40 -19.33
C PRO A 58 9.46 8.74 -19.57
N GLY A 59 10.16 9.83 -19.36
CA GLY A 59 9.65 11.21 -19.53
C GLY A 59 8.82 11.75 -18.37
N HIS A 60 8.65 10.99 -17.29
CA HIS A 60 7.91 11.43 -16.11
C HIS A 60 8.82 12.07 -15.05
N ALA A 61 8.27 13.07 -14.35
CA ALA A 61 8.94 13.79 -13.27
C ALA A 61 8.49 13.35 -11.87
N GLY A 62 7.39 12.60 -11.77
CA GLY A 62 6.66 12.29 -10.55
C GLY A 62 5.43 13.19 -10.39
N GLY A 63 4.44 12.69 -9.65
CA GLY A 63 3.15 13.37 -9.45
C GLY A 63 2.09 13.04 -10.51
N GLU A 64 2.39 12.25 -11.53
CA GLU A 64 1.45 11.90 -12.59
C GLU A 64 0.23 11.16 -12.03
N SER A 65 0.42 10.25 -11.08
CA SER A 65 -0.67 9.56 -10.41
C SER A 65 -1.57 10.52 -9.64
N GLU A 66 -0.98 11.43 -8.85
CA GLU A 66 -1.73 12.46 -8.12
C GLU A 66 -2.48 13.41 -9.07
N MET A 67 -1.89 13.79 -10.20
CA MET A 67 -2.56 14.62 -11.21
C MET A 67 -3.80 13.94 -11.81
N ILE A 68 -3.71 12.65 -12.12
CA ILE A 68 -4.84 11.87 -12.64
C ILE A 68 -5.94 11.76 -11.59
N ILE A 69 -5.60 11.39 -10.34
CA ILE A 69 -6.56 11.32 -9.24
C ILE A 69 -7.22 12.69 -9.02
N GLY A 70 -6.44 13.78 -9.02
CA GLY A 70 -6.96 15.14 -8.83
C GLY A 70 -7.92 15.59 -9.93
N LYS A 71 -7.65 15.25 -11.19
CA LYS A 71 -8.57 15.49 -12.29
C LYS A 71 -9.88 14.71 -12.10
N TRP A 72 -9.77 13.43 -11.74
CA TRP A 72 -10.93 12.59 -11.47
C TRP A 72 -11.76 13.11 -10.29
N LEU A 73 -11.14 13.47 -9.17
CA LEU A 73 -11.86 14.03 -8.01
C LEU A 73 -12.64 15.28 -8.36
N ARG A 74 -12.04 16.18 -9.18
CA ARG A 74 -12.71 17.40 -9.62
C ARG A 74 -13.89 17.13 -10.57
N GLN A 75 -13.74 16.16 -11.48
CA GLN A 75 -14.79 15.84 -12.47
C GLN A 75 -15.94 15.05 -11.85
N SER A 76 -15.62 14.07 -11.00
CA SER A 76 -16.63 13.17 -10.41
C SER A 76 -17.36 13.79 -9.22
N GLY A 77 -16.78 14.79 -8.54
CA GLY A 77 -17.31 15.33 -7.28
C GLY A 77 -17.27 14.35 -6.11
N LYS A 78 -16.54 13.22 -6.24
CA LYS A 78 -16.54 12.12 -5.26
C LYS A 78 -15.50 12.29 -4.12
N ARG A 79 -14.89 13.47 -3.93
CA ARG A 79 -13.84 13.69 -2.90
C ARG A 79 -14.28 13.18 -1.51
N ASN A 80 -15.49 13.47 -1.09
CA ASN A 80 -16.00 13.09 0.23
C ASN A 80 -16.33 11.59 0.38
N ARG A 81 -16.26 10.83 -0.72
CA ARG A 81 -16.44 9.36 -0.72
C ARG A 81 -15.11 8.60 -0.64
N VAL A 82 -13.97 9.31 -0.61
CA VAL A 82 -12.63 8.72 -0.67
C VAL A 82 -11.83 9.09 0.57
N VAL A 83 -11.21 8.11 1.19
CA VAL A 83 -10.07 8.27 2.09
C VAL A 83 -8.83 8.26 1.21
N LEU A 84 -8.22 9.44 1.03
CA LEU A 84 -7.10 9.66 0.12
C LEU A 84 -5.79 9.65 0.88
N ALA A 85 -4.93 8.69 0.56
CA ALA A 85 -3.57 8.60 1.07
C ALA A 85 -2.56 9.02 0.00
N THR A 86 -1.58 9.84 0.38
CA THR A 86 -0.38 10.11 -0.42
C THR A 86 0.86 10.15 0.46
N LYS A 87 2.05 10.34 -0.14
CA LYS A 87 3.33 10.15 0.56
C LYS A 87 4.34 11.22 0.16
N VAL A 88 5.32 11.45 1.04
CA VAL A 88 6.46 12.36 0.86
C VAL A 88 7.75 11.68 1.32
N GLY A 89 8.88 12.05 0.75
CA GLY A 89 10.21 11.67 1.25
C GLY A 89 11.09 10.98 0.22
N LYS A 90 10.53 10.29 -0.77
CA LYS A 90 11.33 9.73 -1.88
C LYS A 90 11.83 10.83 -2.82
N PRO A 91 12.98 10.58 -3.52
CA PRO A 91 13.57 11.60 -4.38
C PRO A 91 12.65 12.02 -5.54
N MET A 92 12.32 13.31 -5.60
CA MET A 92 11.52 13.98 -6.63
C MET A 92 12.37 14.83 -7.59
N GLY A 93 13.68 14.89 -7.38
CA GLY A 93 14.63 15.70 -8.14
C GLY A 93 15.73 16.22 -7.22
N ASP A 94 16.56 17.12 -7.73
CA ASP A 94 17.69 17.67 -7.00
C ASP A 94 17.24 18.41 -5.73
N GLY A 95 17.73 17.96 -4.57
CA GLY A 95 17.40 18.52 -3.28
C GLY A 95 15.97 18.27 -2.77
N LYS A 96 15.15 17.53 -3.51
CA LYS A 96 13.75 17.25 -3.17
C LYS A 96 13.59 15.82 -2.68
N PHE A 97 13.93 15.56 -1.42
CA PHE A 97 13.82 14.26 -0.77
C PHE A 97 13.88 14.42 0.76
N GLY A 98 13.60 13.33 1.48
CA GLY A 98 13.68 13.26 2.93
C GLY A 98 12.48 13.88 3.64
N LEU A 99 12.61 14.06 4.95
CA LEU A 99 11.53 14.48 5.84
C LEU A 99 11.84 15.78 6.56
N SER A 100 12.72 16.62 6.00
CA SER A 100 13.01 17.92 6.58
C SER A 100 11.75 18.81 6.60
N PRO A 101 11.59 19.67 7.63
CA PRO A 101 10.46 20.60 7.75
C PRO A 101 10.19 21.43 6.50
N ALA A 102 11.25 21.94 5.89
CA ALA A 102 11.14 22.77 4.69
C ALA A 102 10.57 21.94 3.51
N TYR A 103 11.10 20.73 3.31
CA TYR A 103 10.65 19.88 2.20
C TYR A 103 9.23 19.35 2.41
N ILE A 104 8.87 18.92 3.63
CA ILE A 104 7.50 18.44 3.91
C ILE A 104 6.46 19.54 3.58
N ARG A 105 6.71 20.79 3.97
CA ARG A 105 5.80 21.92 3.68
C ARG A 105 5.68 22.18 2.17
N GLU A 106 6.79 22.17 1.43
CA GLU A 106 6.79 22.31 -0.03
C GLU A 106 6.02 21.15 -0.70
N ALA A 107 6.32 19.92 -0.29
CA ALA A 107 5.78 18.70 -0.89
C ALA A 107 4.27 18.56 -0.67
N VAL A 108 3.75 18.85 0.54
CA VAL A 108 2.32 18.79 0.81
C VAL A 108 1.53 19.77 -0.05
N ASP A 109 2.03 21.00 -0.20
CA ASP A 109 1.37 22.01 -1.03
C ASP A 109 1.39 21.64 -2.51
N ALA A 110 2.48 21.00 -2.98
CA ALA A 110 2.57 20.48 -4.32
C ALA A 110 1.58 19.31 -4.54
N SER A 111 1.47 18.38 -3.58
CA SER A 111 0.52 17.25 -3.63
C SER A 111 -0.93 17.75 -3.62
N LEU A 112 -1.30 18.69 -2.76
CA LEU A 112 -2.64 19.28 -2.71
C LEU A 112 -3.02 19.93 -4.05
N ARG A 113 -2.08 20.65 -4.68
CA ARG A 113 -2.29 21.24 -6.02
C ARG A 113 -2.51 20.18 -7.10
N ARG A 114 -1.72 19.09 -7.13
CA ARG A 114 -1.88 17.98 -8.09
C ARG A 114 -3.18 17.23 -7.86
N LEU A 115 -3.51 16.93 -6.61
CA LEU A 115 -4.73 16.24 -6.18
C LEU A 115 -5.99 17.10 -6.27
N LYS A 116 -5.85 18.43 -6.49
CA LYS A 116 -6.98 19.39 -6.59
C LYS A 116 -7.94 19.29 -5.41
N THR A 117 -7.42 19.18 -4.21
CA THR A 117 -8.14 19.09 -2.95
C THR A 117 -7.48 19.98 -1.91
N ASP A 118 -8.24 20.38 -0.90
CA ASP A 118 -7.77 21.19 0.21
C ASP A 118 -7.17 20.38 1.36
N HIS A 119 -7.38 19.05 1.39
CA HIS A 119 -6.86 18.18 2.41
C HIS A 119 -6.50 16.79 1.91
N ILE A 120 -5.58 16.13 2.63
CA ILE A 120 -5.18 14.74 2.49
C ILE A 120 -5.67 14.00 3.74
N ASP A 121 -6.33 12.84 3.59
CA ASP A 121 -6.81 12.07 4.74
C ASP A 121 -5.68 11.35 5.47
N LEU A 122 -4.74 10.75 4.74
CA LEU A 122 -3.56 10.09 5.29
C LEU A 122 -2.28 10.55 4.56
N TYR A 123 -1.41 11.29 5.26
CA TYR A 123 -0.14 11.73 4.69
C TYR A 123 1.01 10.90 5.28
N GLN A 124 1.79 10.23 4.44
CA GLN A 124 2.74 9.22 4.88
C GLN A 124 4.18 9.64 4.62
N SER A 125 5.08 9.41 5.59
CA SER A 125 6.51 9.34 5.34
C SER A 125 6.78 8.12 4.47
N HIS A 126 7.24 8.31 3.22
CA HIS A 126 7.41 7.25 2.25
C HIS A 126 8.60 6.34 2.55
N ASP A 127 9.64 6.92 3.14
CA ASP A 127 10.82 6.25 3.72
C ASP A 127 11.19 6.94 5.03
N ASP A 128 11.99 6.27 5.86
CA ASP A 128 12.66 6.88 7.01
C ASP A 128 13.72 7.89 6.55
N ASP A 129 13.92 8.93 7.32
CA ASP A 129 14.97 9.93 7.15
C ASP A 129 15.77 10.10 8.44
N ALA A 130 16.82 9.33 8.59
CA ALA A 130 17.68 9.38 9.77
C ALA A 130 18.49 10.70 9.88
N ALA A 131 18.54 11.52 8.82
CA ALA A 131 19.24 12.81 8.84
C ALA A 131 18.38 13.93 9.46
N THR A 132 17.06 13.73 9.52
CA THR A 132 16.13 14.69 10.13
C THR A 132 15.70 14.19 11.52
N PRO A 133 15.84 14.99 12.59
CA PRO A 133 15.33 14.65 13.91
C PRO A 133 13.83 14.31 13.86
N MET A 134 13.42 13.25 14.56
CA MET A 134 12.04 12.78 14.54
C MET A 134 11.05 13.84 15.06
N GLU A 135 11.45 14.61 16.07
CA GLU A 135 10.66 15.72 16.60
C GLU A 135 10.39 16.82 15.58
N ASP A 136 11.34 17.11 14.68
CA ASP A 136 11.18 18.12 13.63
C ASP A 136 10.19 17.65 12.56
N THR A 137 10.30 16.36 12.17
CA THR A 137 9.37 15.72 11.25
C THR A 137 7.94 15.71 11.81
N LEU A 138 7.76 15.18 13.03
CA LEU A 138 6.43 15.09 13.66
C LEU A 138 5.86 16.47 14.02
N GLY A 139 6.72 17.42 14.43
CA GLY A 139 6.32 18.81 14.68
C GLY A 139 5.77 19.47 13.40
N THR A 140 6.40 19.21 12.26
CA THR A 140 5.92 19.71 10.97
C THR A 140 4.57 19.09 10.59
N PHE A 141 4.40 17.77 10.78
CA PHE A 141 3.11 17.15 10.56
C PHE A 141 2.01 17.71 11.51
N ALA A 142 2.35 18.05 12.75
CA ALA A 142 1.43 18.72 13.66
C ALA A 142 0.93 20.05 13.11
N GLU A 143 1.82 20.86 12.52
CA GLU A 143 1.43 22.10 11.84
C GLU A 143 0.46 21.86 10.68
N LEU A 144 0.71 20.82 9.86
CA LEU A 144 -0.15 20.47 8.72
C LEU A 144 -1.55 19.99 9.18
N ILE A 145 -1.62 19.23 10.26
CA ILE A 145 -2.88 18.79 10.86
C ILE A 145 -3.63 20.00 11.42
N LYS A 146 -2.95 20.88 12.18
CA LYS A 146 -3.55 22.11 12.71
C LYS A 146 -4.05 23.04 11.61
N ALA A 147 -3.37 23.08 10.47
CA ALA A 147 -3.78 23.87 9.30
C ALA A 147 -4.93 23.23 8.50
N GLY A 148 -5.39 22.01 8.87
CA GLY A 148 -6.43 21.28 8.18
C GLY A 148 -5.98 20.69 6.83
N LYS A 149 -4.71 20.73 6.48
CA LYS A 149 -4.15 20.15 5.23
C LYS A 149 -4.04 18.64 5.27
N VAL A 150 -3.90 18.06 6.47
CA VAL A 150 -3.71 16.62 6.71
C VAL A 150 -4.62 16.21 7.87
N ARG A 151 -5.27 15.03 7.78
CA ARG A 151 -6.12 14.52 8.86
C ARG A 151 -5.38 13.55 9.77
N ALA A 152 -4.59 12.66 9.19
CA ALA A 152 -3.78 11.67 9.91
C ALA A 152 -2.45 11.45 9.20
N ILE A 153 -1.45 10.95 9.94
CA ILE A 153 -0.14 10.63 9.39
C ILE A 153 0.18 9.14 9.50
N GLY A 154 1.01 8.66 8.59
CA GLY A 154 1.48 7.27 8.54
C GLY A 154 2.96 7.18 8.18
N ALA A 155 3.55 6.01 8.39
CA ALA A 155 4.91 5.69 8.02
C ALA A 155 4.95 4.55 6.99
N SER A 156 5.94 4.56 6.10
CA SER A 156 6.23 3.46 5.18
C SER A 156 7.73 3.17 5.20
N ASN A 157 8.11 1.90 5.06
CA ASN A 157 9.50 1.45 5.07
C ASN A 157 10.29 1.80 6.36
N PHE A 158 9.61 1.95 7.47
CA PHE A 158 10.25 2.13 8.77
C PHE A 158 10.63 0.77 9.36
N SER A 159 11.80 0.70 9.98
CA SER A 159 12.19 -0.43 10.82
C SER A 159 11.45 -0.39 12.16
N ALA A 160 11.36 -1.52 12.87
CA ALA A 160 10.72 -1.56 14.18
C ALA A 160 11.33 -0.58 15.19
N PRO A 161 12.67 -0.45 15.33
CA PRO A 161 13.27 0.55 16.23
C PRO A 161 12.89 1.99 15.87
N ARG A 162 12.83 2.33 14.56
CA ARG A 162 12.45 3.68 14.13
C ARG A 162 10.98 3.97 14.34
N LEU A 163 10.12 2.98 14.15
CA LEU A 163 8.69 3.13 14.47
C LEU A 163 8.48 3.33 15.98
N VAL A 164 9.17 2.56 16.84
CA VAL A 164 9.14 2.74 18.29
C VAL A 164 9.59 4.16 18.65
N GLU A 165 10.75 4.58 18.18
CA GLU A 165 11.27 5.95 18.44
C GLU A 165 10.24 7.03 18.05
N SER A 166 9.62 6.90 16.88
CA SER A 166 8.63 7.88 16.42
C SER A 166 7.40 7.94 17.32
N LEU A 167 6.92 6.78 17.78
CA LEU A 167 5.77 6.69 18.68
C LEU A 167 6.10 7.25 20.08
N ASP A 168 7.29 6.97 20.59
CA ASP A 168 7.74 7.44 21.89
C ASP A 168 8.02 8.96 21.89
N VAL A 169 8.58 9.49 20.81
CA VAL A 169 8.75 10.94 20.62
C VAL A 169 7.38 11.63 20.55
N ALA A 170 6.44 11.05 19.78
CA ALA A 170 5.08 11.62 19.70
C ALA A 170 4.41 11.68 21.07
N GLU A 171 4.47 10.59 21.85
CA GLU A 171 3.89 10.52 23.21
C GLU A 171 4.56 11.51 24.15
N ARG A 172 5.88 11.51 24.20
CA ARG A 172 6.68 12.39 25.09
C ARG A 172 6.44 13.87 24.84
N LEU A 173 6.25 14.27 23.57
CA LEU A 173 6.12 15.68 23.19
C LEU A 173 4.67 16.12 22.92
N GLY A 174 3.69 15.21 23.04
CA GLY A 174 2.28 15.50 22.71
C GLY A 174 2.08 15.83 21.23
N LEU A 175 2.89 15.22 20.35
CA LEU A 175 2.82 15.38 18.90
C LEU A 175 1.91 14.29 18.28
N PRO A 176 1.41 14.51 17.05
CA PRO A 176 0.69 13.48 16.34
C PRO A 176 1.60 12.26 16.10
N ARG A 177 1.02 11.07 16.27
CA ARG A 177 1.72 9.81 16.05
C ARG A 177 1.43 9.26 14.66
N TYR A 178 2.30 8.42 14.15
CA TYR A 178 1.97 7.60 12.98
C TYR A 178 0.86 6.60 13.34
N GLU A 179 -0.28 6.75 12.70
CA GLU A 179 -1.47 5.92 12.90
C GLU A 179 -1.49 4.68 12.00
N SER A 180 -0.66 4.68 10.96
CA SER A 180 -0.50 3.53 10.06
C SER A 180 0.95 3.26 9.73
N LEU A 181 1.24 1.98 9.46
CA LEU A 181 2.48 1.52 8.85
C LEU A 181 2.17 0.89 7.49
N GLN A 182 2.96 1.25 6.47
CA GLN A 182 2.90 0.66 5.14
C GLN A 182 4.18 -0.13 4.86
N PRO A 183 4.25 -1.43 5.27
CA PRO A 183 5.39 -2.30 5.04
C PRO A 183 5.25 -3.12 3.75
N LEU A 184 6.37 -3.68 3.26
CA LEU A 184 6.35 -4.79 2.32
C LEU A 184 5.84 -6.04 3.05
N TYR A 185 4.73 -6.63 2.57
CA TYR A 185 4.20 -7.87 3.14
C TYR A 185 3.30 -8.62 2.16
N ASN A 186 3.56 -9.89 1.99
CA ASN A 186 2.79 -10.84 1.20
C ASN A 186 3.30 -12.26 1.49
N LEU A 187 2.71 -13.30 0.90
CA LEU A 187 3.14 -14.70 1.09
C LEU A 187 4.61 -14.98 0.76
N CYS A 188 5.24 -14.17 -0.12
CA CYS A 188 6.65 -14.33 -0.45
C CYS A 188 7.59 -13.52 0.45
N ASP A 189 7.13 -12.41 1.01
CA ASP A 189 7.91 -11.47 1.82
C ASP A 189 7.26 -11.34 3.21
N ARG A 190 7.51 -12.29 4.12
CA ARG A 190 6.86 -12.38 5.44
C ARG A 190 7.74 -11.92 6.59
N ALA A 191 8.96 -12.45 6.70
CA ALA A 191 9.77 -12.40 7.90
C ALA A 191 10.00 -10.99 8.44
N VAL A 192 10.38 -10.03 7.59
CA VAL A 192 10.66 -8.65 8.03
C VAL A 192 9.49 -8.00 8.76
N PHE A 193 8.27 -8.32 8.34
CA PHE A 193 7.07 -7.78 8.99
C PHE A 193 6.68 -8.60 10.22
N GLU A 194 6.56 -9.93 10.07
CA GLU A 194 6.06 -10.81 11.13
C GLU A 194 6.98 -10.88 12.35
N ASP A 195 8.31 -10.82 12.16
CA ASP A 195 9.27 -11.01 13.26
C ASP A 195 9.27 -9.84 14.25
N ALA A 196 9.09 -8.60 13.80
CA ALA A 196 9.26 -7.43 14.65
C ALA A 196 8.17 -6.36 14.49
N LEU A 197 7.66 -6.13 13.29
CA LEU A 197 6.70 -5.04 13.03
C LEU A 197 5.26 -5.43 13.36
N GLU A 198 4.85 -6.67 13.09
CA GLU A 198 3.49 -7.13 13.39
C GLU A 198 3.16 -7.05 14.89
N PRO A 199 3.96 -7.66 15.80
CA PRO A 199 3.68 -7.57 17.25
C PRO A 199 3.69 -6.12 17.72
N LEU A 200 4.60 -5.29 17.25
CA LEU A 200 4.67 -3.86 17.58
C LEU A 200 3.41 -3.11 17.13
N CYS A 201 2.93 -3.33 15.90
CA CYS A 201 1.73 -2.68 15.38
C CYS A 201 0.49 -3.08 16.18
N LEU A 202 0.37 -4.36 16.55
CA LEU A 202 -0.73 -4.87 17.41
C LEU A 202 -0.68 -4.24 18.79
N GLU A 203 0.47 -4.25 19.46
CA GLU A 203 0.67 -3.68 20.79
C GLU A 203 0.36 -2.19 20.84
N ARG A 204 0.91 -1.43 19.87
CA ARG A 204 0.80 0.03 19.84
C ARG A 204 -0.46 0.52 19.13
N GLY A 205 -1.27 -0.37 18.57
CA GLY A 205 -2.51 -0.04 17.84
C GLY A 205 -2.26 0.79 16.59
N VAL A 206 -1.24 0.41 15.79
CA VAL A 206 -0.91 1.00 14.49
C VAL A 206 -1.59 0.16 13.40
N GLY A 207 -2.38 0.79 12.52
CA GLY A 207 -3.03 0.09 11.40
C GLY A 207 -2.02 -0.26 10.31
N VAL A 208 -2.13 -1.45 9.71
CA VAL A 208 -1.19 -1.88 8.67
C VAL A 208 -1.87 -1.89 7.30
N ILE A 209 -1.23 -1.20 6.33
CA ILE A 209 -1.66 -1.10 4.93
C ILE A 209 -0.52 -1.52 4.02
N ASN A 210 -0.26 -2.82 3.96
CA ASN A 210 0.92 -3.36 3.30
C ASN A 210 0.91 -3.19 1.77
N PHE A 211 2.06 -2.87 1.20
CA PHE A 211 2.26 -2.80 -0.25
C PHE A 211 2.80 -4.12 -0.83
N TYR A 212 2.76 -4.24 -2.17
CA TYR A 212 3.09 -5.48 -2.90
C TYR A 212 2.24 -6.69 -2.49
N ALA A 213 1.01 -6.48 -2.11
CA ALA A 213 0.09 -7.53 -1.67
C ALA A 213 0.03 -8.76 -2.61
N LEU A 214 0.22 -8.56 -3.91
CA LEU A 214 0.30 -9.64 -4.91
C LEU A 214 1.73 -9.92 -5.41
N ALA A 215 2.79 -9.51 -4.68
CA ALA A 215 4.19 -9.71 -5.06
C ALA A 215 4.45 -9.29 -6.53
N ALA A 216 4.09 -8.04 -6.88
CA ALA A 216 4.15 -7.51 -8.25
C ALA A 216 3.37 -8.34 -9.29
N GLY A 217 2.33 -9.04 -8.86
CA GLY A 217 1.49 -9.91 -9.67
C GLY A 217 1.94 -11.37 -9.73
N PHE A 218 2.99 -11.77 -9.01
CA PHE A 218 3.42 -13.17 -8.93
C PHE A 218 2.33 -14.07 -8.32
N LEU A 219 1.73 -13.65 -7.23
CA LEU A 219 0.71 -14.41 -6.49
C LEU A 219 -0.64 -14.54 -7.23
N THR A 220 -0.81 -13.89 -8.38
CA THR A 220 -1.95 -14.18 -9.26
C THR A 220 -1.79 -15.49 -10.05
N GLY A 221 -0.61 -16.12 -9.97
CA GLY A 221 -0.32 -17.35 -10.69
C GLY A 221 0.00 -17.18 -12.18
N LYS A 222 0.11 -15.95 -12.68
CA LYS A 222 0.37 -15.70 -14.11
C LYS A 222 1.81 -16.00 -14.55
N TYR A 223 2.75 -16.09 -13.60
CA TYR A 223 4.15 -16.42 -13.88
C TYR A 223 4.46 -17.83 -13.38
N ARG A 224 4.62 -18.77 -14.31
CA ARG A 224 4.92 -20.19 -14.03
C ARG A 224 6.25 -20.63 -14.61
N SER A 225 6.79 -19.86 -15.54
CA SER A 225 8.05 -20.11 -16.22
C SER A 225 8.72 -18.79 -16.64
N GLU A 226 9.98 -18.85 -17.05
CA GLU A 226 10.71 -17.70 -17.58
C GLU A 226 10.08 -17.15 -18.89
N ALA A 227 9.37 -17.99 -19.65
CA ALA A 227 8.67 -17.57 -20.86
C ALA A 227 7.54 -16.56 -20.59
N ASP A 228 7.09 -16.46 -19.33
CA ASP A 228 5.99 -15.56 -18.93
C ASP A 228 6.44 -14.10 -18.70
N VAL A 229 7.70 -13.76 -18.96
CA VAL A 229 8.32 -12.45 -18.70
C VAL A 229 7.55 -11.28 -19.32
N SER A 230 6.96 -11.49 -20.50
CA SER A 230 6.23 -10.45 -21.24
C SER A 230 4.80 -10.18 -20.75
N LYS A 231 4.31 -10.96 -19.79
CA LYS A 231 2.92 -10.82 -19.28
C LYS A 231 2.65 -9.50 -18.52
N SER A 232 3.69 -8.78 -18.11
CA SER A 232 3.53 -7.41 -17.61
C SER A 232 4.85 -6.61 -17.69
N ALA A 233 4.76 -5.29 -17.52
CA ALA A 233 5.91 -4.39 -17.46
C ALA A 233 6.91 -4.73 -16.32
N ARG A 234 6.48 -5.46 -15.29
CA ARG A 234 7.30 -5.90 -14.16
C ARG A 234 7.78 -7.35 -14.28
N GLY A 235 7.45 -8.06 -15.37
CA GLY A 235 7.65 -9.50 -15.50
C GLY A 235 9.09 -9.94 -15.23
N ALA A 236 10.08 -9.27 -15.83
CA ALA A 236 11.49 -9.63 -15.66
C ALA A 236 11.96 -9.57 -14.19
N THR A 237 11.65 -8.48 -13.49
CA THR A 237 12.02 -8.32 -12.07
C THR A 237 11.24 -9.25 -11.16
N THR A 238 9.96 -9.48 -11.46
CA THR A 238 9.08 -10.37 -10.70
C THR A 238 9.54 -11.81 -10.79
N ILE A 239 9.81 -12.31 -11.99
CA ILE A 239 10.31 -13.68 -12.22
C ILE A 239 11.65 -13.88 -11.53
N LYS A 240 12.61 -12.96 -11.73
CA LYS A 240 13.92 -13.04 -11.11
C LYS A 240 13.84 -13.14 -9.58
N LYS A 241 12.89 -12.44 -8.94
CA LYS A 241 12.76 -12.40 -7.48
C LYS A 241 11.99 -13.60 -6.93
N TYR A 242 10.90 -13.99 -7.57
CA TYR A 242 9.90 -14.87 -6.95
C TYR A 242 9.77 -16.25 -7.63
N LEU A 243 10.19 -16.42 -8.88
CA LEU A 243 10.10 -17.70 -9.58
C LEU A 243 11.26 -18.62 -9.17
N ASN A 244 11.17 -19.17 -7.98
CA ASN A 244 12.10 -20.11 -7.38
C ASN A 244 11.31 -21.27 -6.73
N ARG A 245 12.02 -22.22 -6.12
CA ARG A 245 11.39 -23.40 -5.48
C ARG A 245 10.30 -23.00 -4.46
N ARG A 246 10.59 -22.02 -3.59
CA ARG A 246 9.63 -21.51 -2.61
C ARG A 246 8.43 -20.84 -3.27
N GLY A 247 8.67 -19.98 -4.25
CA GLY A 247 7.61 -19.33 -5.01
C GLY A 247 6.68 -20.33 -5.71
N LEU A 248 7.23 -21.39 -6.31
CA LEU A 248 6.43 -22.45 -6.95
C LEU A 248 5.61 -23.24 -5.91
N ARG A 249 6.16 -23.49 -4.71
CA ARG A 249 5.44 -24.12 -3.59
C ARG A 249 4.26 -23.26 -3.12
N ILE A 250 4.47 -21.95 -3.00
CA ILE A 250 3.42 -20.99 -2.65
C ILE A 250 2.33 -20.99 -3.73
N LEU A 251 2.71 -20.95 -5.01
CA LEU A 251 1.73 -20.99 -6.10
C LEU A 251 0.92 -22.28 -6.12
N ALA A 252 1.51 -23.43 -5.81
CA ALA A 252 0.81 -24.69 -5.72
C ALA A 252 -0.24 -24.66 -4.59
N ALA A 253 0.11 -24.14 -3.41
CA ALA A 253 -0.83 -23.99 -2.30
C ALA A 253 -1.96 -23.00 -2.62
N LEU A 254 -1.65 -21.91 -3.32
CA LEU A 254 -2.67 -20.97 -3.80
C LEU A 254 -3.63 -21.62 -4.81
N ASP A 255 -3.13 -22.47 -5.73
CA ASP A 255 -3.96 -23.17 -6.71
C ASP A 255 -4.94 -24.14 -6.02
N GLU A 256 -4.48 -24.90 -5.02
CA GLU A 256 -5.32 -25.81 -4.26
C GLU A 256 -6.41 -25.05 -3.47
N ALA A 257 -6.03 -23.97 -2.79
CA ALA A 257 -7.00 -23.13 -2.09
C ALA A 257 -7.98 -22.46 -3.07
N ALA A 258 -7.48 -21.93 -4.19
CA ALA A 258 -8.32 -21.31 -5.22
C ALA A 258 -9.39 -22.27 -5.75
N LYS A 259 -9.01 -23.52 -6.03
CA LYS A 259 -9.94 -24.59 -6.43
C LYS A 259 -10.97 -24.90 -5.35
N ARG A 260 -10.54 -24.97 -4.07
CA ARG A 260 -11.43 -25.27 -2.93
C ARG A 260 -12.52 -24.23 -2.74
N TYR A 261 -12.17 -22.95 -2.97
CA TYR A 261 -13.07 -21.81 -2.73
C TYR A 261 -13.73 -21.25 -4.00
N ASP A 262 -13.56 -21.87 -5.15
CA ASP A 262 -14.02 -21.36 -6.46
C ASP A 262 -13.55 -19.90 -6.68
N ALA A 263 -12.27 -19.65 -6.44
CA ALA A 263 -11.64 -18.35 -6.47
C ALA A 263 -10.38 -18.37 -7.33
N THR A 264 -9.77 -17.19 -7.56
CA THR A 264 -8.46 -17.11 -8.20
C THR A 264 -7.33 -17.12 -7.16
N PRO A 265 -6.09 -17.55 -7.53
CA PRO A 265 -4.93 -17.47 -6.64
C PRO A 265 -4.70 -16.06 -6.06
N GLY A 266 -4.94 -15.01 -6.87
CA GLY A 266 -4.84 -13.62 -6.42
C GLY A 266 -5.86 -13.26 -5.35
N GLN A 267 -7.09 -13.75 -5.47
CA GLN A 267 -8.13 -13.55 -4.46
C GLN A 267 -7.76 -14.24 -3.14
N VAL A 268 -7.27 -15.47 -3.22
CA VAL A 268 -6.81 -16.23 -2.04
C VAL A 268 -5.64 -15.49 -1.37
N ALA A 269 -4.66 -15.00 -2.14
CA ALA A 269 -3.52 -14.28 -1.60
C ALA A 269 -3.92 -12.97 -0.87
N ILE A 270 -4.91 -12.24 -1.37
CA ILE A 270 -5.47 -11.05 -0.70
C ILE A 270 -6.27 -11.46 0.54
N ALA A 271 -7.13 -12.47 0.43
CA ALA A 271 -7.93 -12.96 1.56
C ALA A 271 -7.06 -13.45 2.72
N TRP A 272 -5.95 -14.14 2.43
CA TRP A 272 -4.97 -14.57 3.42
C TRP A 272 -4.39 -13.37 4.19
N GLN A 273 -4.03 -12.28 3.53
CA GLN A 273 -3.54 -11.08 4.20
C GLN A 273 -4.64 -10.44 5.05
N MET A 274 -5.85 -10.32 4.53
CA MET A 274 -6.98 -9.74 5.26
C MET A 274 -7.40 -10.55 6.50
N ALA A 275 -7.03 -11.82 6.58
CA ALA A 275 -7.23 -12.68 7.74
C ALA A 275 -6.20 -12.43 8.86
N ARG A 276 -5.10 -11.68 8.61
CA ARG A 276 -4.09 -11.36 9.61
C ARG A 276 -4.59 -10.24 10.55
N PRO A 277 -4.47 -10.41 11.88
CA PRO A 277 -4.99 -9.44 12.87
C PRO A 277 -4.44 -8.01 12.72
N ALA A 278 -3.16 -7.88 12.33
CA ALA A 278 -2.52 -6.57 12.16
C ALA A 278 -2.93 -5.86 10.87
N ILE A 279 -3.39 -6.58 9.85
CA ILE A 279 -3.64 -6.01 8.52
C ILE A 279 -4.99 -5.31 8.47
N THR A 280 -4.96 -4.00 8.30
CA THR A 280 -6.15 -3.18 8.09
C THR A 280 -6.64 -3.27 6.65
N ALA A 281 -5.75 -3.03 5.68
CA ALA A 281 -6.09 -3.05 4.26
C ALA A 281 -4.83 -3.30 3.40
N PRO A 282 -4.68 -4.46 2.75
CA PRO A 282 -3.66 -4.64 1.72
C PRO A 282 -3.85 -3.65 0.59
N ILE A 283 -2.75 -3.21 -0.05
CA ILE A 283 -2.79 -2.33 -1.23
C ILE A 283 -2.58 -3.16 -2.48
N ALA A 284 -3.55 -3.14 -3.38
CA ALA A 284 -3.46 -3.79 -4.68
C ALA A 284 -3.88 -2.83 -5.81
N SER A 285 -3.32 -3.02 -6.99
CA SER A 285 -3.60 -2.22 -8.18
C SER A 285 -4.20 -3.09 -9.28
N ALA A 286 -5.08 -2.52 -10.09
CA ALA A 286 -5.66 -3.14 -11.28
C ALA A 286 -5.33 -2.34 -12.53
N THR A 287 -5.13 -3.02 -13.65
CA THR A 287 -4.92 -2.42 -14.97
C THR A 287 -6.07 -2.70 -15.93
N SER A 288 -7.15 -3.29 -15.43
CA SER A 288 -8.42 -3.50 -16.16
C SER A 288 -9.58 -3.63 -15.17
N ILE A 289 -10.80 -3.45 -15.66
CA ILE A 289 -12.01 -3.64 -14.84
C ILE A 289 -12.11 -5.10 -14.35
N VAL A 290 -11.79 -6.07 -15.17
CA VAL A 290 -11.81 -7.50 -14.77
C VAL A 290 -10.89 -7.74 -13.56
N GLN A 291 -9.66 -7.21 -13.58
CA GLN A 291 -8.75 -7.31 -12.44
C GLN A 291 -9.29 -6.58 -11.21
N LEU A 292 -9.93 -5.42 -11.41
CA LEU A 292 -10.55 -4.67 -10.31
C LEU A 292 -11.68 -5.47 -9.65
N ASP A 293 -12.55 -6.09 -10.46
CA ASP A 293 -13.64 -6.95 -9.98
C ASP A 293 -13.12 -8.16 -9.20
N GLU A 294 -12.03 -8.79 -9.68
CA GLU A 294 -11.34 -9.87 -8.95
C GLU A 294 -10.82 -9.39 -7.57
N LEU A 295 -10.17 -8.22 -7.51
CA LEU A 295 -9.69 -7.65 -6.26
C LEU A 295 -10.83 -7.34 -5.30
N MET A 296 -11.92 -6.74 -5.78
CA MET A 296 -13.10 -6.45 -4.95
C MET A 296 -13.76 -7.74 -4.45
N ALA A 297 -13.82 -8.78 -5.28
CA ALA A 297 -14.36 -10.07 -4.90
C ALA A 297 -13.53 -10.75 -3.80
N ALA A 298 -12.21 -10.56 -3.76
CA ALA A 298 -11.33 -11.08 -2.72
C ALA A 298 -11.76 -10.67 -1.31
N THR A 299 -12.37 -9.48 -1.17
CA THR A 299 -12.82 -8.98 0.15
C THR A 299 -14.01 -9.73 0.74
N ARG A 300 -14.66 -10.59 -0.04
CA ARG A 300 -15.77 -11.45 0.41
C ARG A 300 -15.33 -12.88 0.71
N LEU A 301 -14.10 -13.23 0.33
CA LEU A 301 -13.56 -14.57 0.53
C LEU A 301 -13.12 -14.76 1.97
N GLN A 302 -13.63 -15.79 2.63
CA GLN A 302 -13.25 -16.17 3.99
C GLN A 302 -12.54 -17.52 3.94
N LEU A 303 -11.25 -17.52 4.28
CA LEU A 303 -10.45 -18.72 4.38
C LEU A 303 -10.62 -19.33 5.77
N ASP A 304 -10.76 -20.64 5.85
CA ASP A 304 -10.72 -21.36 7.13
C ASP A 304 -9.28 -21.55 7.64
N ALA A 305 -9.16 -22.04 8.87
CA ALA A 305 -7.87 -22.22 9.53
C ALA A 305 -6.94 -23.18 8.77
N ASP A 306 -7.49 -24.23 8.15
CA ASP A 306 -6.70 -25.22 7.42
C ASP A 306 -6.09 -24.60 6.13
N ALA A 307 -6.87 -23.81 5.41
CA ALA A 307 -6.38 -23.12 4.22
C ALA A 307 -5.32 -22.07 4.59
N ILE A 308 -5.52 -21.30 5.67
CA ILE A 308 -4.53 -20.36 6.17
C ILE A 308 -3.25 -21.09 6.57
N GLY A 309 -3.35 -22.18 7.35
CA GLY A 309 -2.21 -22.99 7.77
C GLY A 309 -1.42 -23.57 6.59
N SER A 310 -2.11 -24.09 5.58
CA SER A 310 -1.47 -24.64 4.37
C SER A 310 -0.69 -23.56 3.60
N LEU A 311 -1.22 -22.33 3.51
CA LEU A 311 -0.54 -21.19 2.90
C LEU A 311 0.64 -20.72 3.74
N ASP A 312 0.50 -20.75 5.07
CA ASP A 312 1.58 -20.41 6.00
C ASP A 312 2.74 -21.40 5.85
N ASP A 313 2.47 -22.72 5.85
CA ASP A 313 3.48 -23.75 5.69
C ASP A 313 4.18 -23.69 4.33
N ALA A 314 3.41 -23.47 3.25
CA ALA A 314 3.97 -23.31 1.91
C ALA A 314 4.89 -22.10 1.77
N SER A 315 4.67 -21.07 2.57
CA SER A 315 5.42 -19.79 2.50
C SER A 315 6.57 -19.69 3.51
N VAL A 316 6.76 -20.66 4.41
CA VAL A 316 7.93 -20.71 5.29
C VAL A 316 9.21 -20.82 4.47
N GLU A 317 10.21 -20.01 4.85
CA GLU A 317 11.55 -20.09 4.27
C GLU A 317 12.30 -21.30 4.84
N THR A 318 12.78 -22.18 3.97
CA THR A 318 13.49 -23.39 4.39
C THR A 318 14.96 -23.30 4.02
N VAL A 319 15.83 -24.02 4.73
CA VAL A 319 17.27 -24.10 4.41
C VAL A 319 17.53 -24.51 2.95
N ARG A 320 16.60 -25.25 2.33
CA ARG A 320 16.67 -25.68 0.91
C ARG A 320 16.30 -24.59 -0.08
N ASP A 321 15.74 -23.46 0.37
CA ASP A 321 15.38 -22.32 -0.49
C ASP A 321 16.55 -21.35 -0.66
N ALA A 322 17.60 -21.47 0.20
CA ALA A 322 18.81 -20.63 0.20
C ALA A 322 19.96 -21.21 -0.68
N THR A 323 19.75 -22.36 -1.28
CA THR A 323 20.69 -23.03 -2.21
C THR A 323 20.16 -23.05 -3.65
#